data_dd44b66058cc0f8903ee931e38272b73
#
_entry.id   dd44b66058cc0f8903ee931e38272b73
#
_cell.length_a   1.000
_cell.length_b   1.000
_cell.length_c   1.000
_cell.angle_alpha   90.00
_cell.angle_beta   90.00
_cell.angle_gamma   90.00
#
_symmetry.space_group_name_H-M   'P 1'
#
loop_
_entity.id
_entity.type
_entity.pdbx_description
1 polymer ?
#
loop_
_entity_poly.entity_id
_entity_poly.type
_entity_poly.pdbx_seq_one_letter_code
_entity_poly.pdbx_strand_id
1 'polypeptide(L)'
;LITASSEAVFGGVYKLAAVEKKGEIIPKIKISENAAKITLPGVKIPWRLYDRESGKAIADVIALNTEKIDQSEPYEIFDPDHTWKRKVVTDFIAKKLQVKIFENGKQVYVSPSVKEIAKYRAEQVDSLWDEVKRFENPHTYYVDLSEELWDLRHELLNQLS
;
A
#
# COMPACT_ATOMS: atom_id res chain seq x y z
N LEU A 1 -9.61 -0.53 29.24
CA LEU A 1 -10.20 0.31 28.18
C LEU A 1 -9.40 0.14 26.90
N ILE A 2 -10.08 -0.26 25.84
CA ILE A 2 -9.47 -0.56 24.53
C ILE A 2 -9.44 0.68 23.62
N THR A 3 -10.19 1.72 23.98
CA THR A 3 -10.30 2.97 23.21
C THR A 3 -9.77 4.14 24.01
N ALA A 4 -9.07 5.07 23.33
CA ALA A 4 -8.70 6.35 23.90
C ALA A 4 -9.97 7.15 24.25
N SER A 5 -9.95 7.89 25.34
CA SER A 5 -11.11 8.70 25.78
C SER A 5 -11.49 9.79 24.77
N SER A 6 -10.56 10.22 23.93
CA SER A 6 -10.74 11.22 22.88
C SER A 6 -11.19 10.66 21.53
N GLU A 7 -10.99 9.36 21.28
CA GLU A 7 -11.31 8.72 20.00
C GLU A 7 -11.91 7.32 20.27
N ALA A 8 -13.16 7.29 20.69
CA ALA A 8 -13.85 6.05 21.03
C ALA A 8 -14.33 5.25 19.79
N VAL A 9 -14.22 5.82 18.59
CA VAL A 9 -14.75 5.25 17.34
C VAL A 9 -13.67 5.24 16.26
N PHE A 10 -13.50 4.12 15.56
CA PHE A 10 -12.69 4.06 14.35
C PHE A 10 -13.47 4.70 13.19
N GLY A 11 -13.07 5.90 12.81
CA GLY A 11 -13.64 6.58 11.64
C GLY A 11 -13.26 5.89 10.34
N GLY A 12 -14.24 5.71 9.45
CA GLY A 12 -14.01 5.23 8.09
C GLY A 12 -14.07 6.37 7.09
N VAL A 13 -13.22 6.32 6.05
CA VAL A 13 -13.25 7.26 4.92
C VAL A 13 -13.37 6.46 3.63
N TYR A 14 -14.29 6.87 2.77
CA TYR A 14 -14.46 6.30 1.43
C TYR A 14 -14.18 7.37 0.37
N LYS A 15 -13.40 7.00 -0.64
CA LYS A 15 -13.10 7.87 -1.78
C LYS A 15 -13.15 7.06 -3.08
N LEU A 16 -13.84 7.60 -4.09
CA LEU A 16 -13.90 7.01 -5.42
C LEU A 16 -12.54 7.15 -6.11
N ALA A 17 -11.94 6.03 -6.52
CA ALA A 17 -10.65 5.99 -7.19
C ALA A 17 -10.74 5.46 -8.64
N ALA A 18 -11.79 4.73 -8.98
CA ALA A 18 -12.05 4.24 -10.32
C ALA A 18 -13.53 3.92 -10.51
N VAL A 19 -13.99 3.90 -11.75
CA VAL A 19 -15.29 3.36 -12.16
C VAL A 19 -15.10 2.36 -13.29
N GLU A 20 -15.90 1.32 -13.32
CA GLU A 20 -15.93 0.40 -14.45
C GLU A 20 -17.09 0.77 -15.37
N LYS A 21 -16.83 0.92 -16.66
CA LYS A 21 -17.84 1.17 -17.68
C LYS A 21 -17.58 0.26 -18.88
N LYS A 22 -18.52 -0.63 -19.16
CA LYS A 22 -18.44 -1.60 -20.28
C LYS A 22 -17.17 -2.47 -20.23
N GLY A 23 -16.73 -2.87 -19.04
CA GLY A 23 -15.52 -3.67 -18.83
C GLY A 23 -14.21 -2.87 -18.84
N GLU A 24 -14.26 -1.55 -19.03
CA GLU A 24 -13.10 -0.67 -18.99
C GLU A 24 -13.02 0.03 -17.62
N ILE A 25 -11.85 -0.01 -17.00
CA ILE A 25 -11.57 0.69 -15.75
C ILE A 25 -11.13 2.12 -16.06
N ILE A 26 -11.93 3.08 -15.63
CA ILE A 26 -11.66 4.50 -15.79
C ILE A 26 -11.19 5.05 -14.44
N PRO A 27 -9.93 5.46 -14.31
CA PRO A 27 -9.40 6.02 -13.08
C PRO A 27 -10.10 7.34 -12.75
N LYS A 28 -10.26 7.60 -11.46
CA LYS A 28 -10.85 8.83 -10.94
C LYS A 28 -9.95 9.42 -9.86
N ILE A 29 -9.85 10.75 -9.86
CA ILE A 29 -9.10 11.50 -8.87
C ILE A 29 -10.00 12.57 -8.25
N LYS A 30 -9.87 12.79 -6.95
CA LYS A 30 -10.50 13.92 -6.26
C LYS A 30 -9.42 14.92 -5.90
N ILE A 31 -9.51 16.11 -6.47
CA ILE A 31 -8.64 17.24 -6.12
C ILE A 31 -9.04 17.79 -4.75
N SER A 32 -8.06 18.27 -4.03
CA SER A 32 -8.21 18.95 -2.74
C SER A 32 -7.15 20.04 -2.65
N GLU A 33 -7.46 21.15 -2.01
CA GLU A 33 -6.48 22.21 -1.67
C GLU A 33 -5.33 21.66 -0.82
N ASN A 34 -5.59 20.64 0.00
CA ASN A 34 -4.55 19.92 0.73
C ASN A 34 -4.04 18.75 -0.11
N ALA A 35 -2.79 18.82 -0.57
CA ALA A 35 -2.14 17.80 -1.38
C ALA A 35 -2.17 16.39 -0.74
N ALA A 36 -2.06 16.30 0.59
CA ALA A 36 -2.14 15.04 1.34
C ALA A 36 -3.54 14.39 1.29
N LYS A 37 -4.57 15.14 0.89
CA LYS A 37 -5.95 14.65 0.74
C LYS A 37 -6.32 14.27 -0.69
N ILE A 38 -5.42 14.49 -1.65
CA ILE A 38 -5.61 14.07 -3.04
C ILE A 38 -5.58 12.54 -3.10
N THR A 39 -6.59 11.96 -3.75
CA THR A 39 -6.68 10.50 -3.87
C THR A 39 -5.68 9.94 -4.88
N LEU A 40 -5.18 8.75 -4.63
CA LEU A 40 -4.48 7.96 -5.64
C LEU A 40 -5.53 7.33 -6.58
N PRO A 41 -5.44 7.57 -7.91
CA PRO A 41 -6.40 7.06 -8.88
C PRO A 41 -6.21 5.57 -9.17
N GLY A 42 -7.20 4.97 -9.83
CA GLY A 42 -7.13 3.61 -10.35
C GLY A 42 -7.39 2.51 -9.32
N VAL A 43 -7.43 1.28 -9.81
CA VAL A 43 -7.50 0.06 -8.97
C VAL A 43 -6.08 -0.32 -8.60
N LYS A 44 -5.80 -0.40 -7.30
CA LYS A 44 -4.44 -0.52 -6.77
C LYS A 44 -4.24 -1.78 -5.96
N ILE A 45 -3.00 -2.25 -5.94
CA ILE A 45 -2.55 -3.38 -5.12
C ILE A 45 -1.34 -2.91 -4.30
N PRO A 46 -1.43 -2.93 -2.96
CA PRO A 46 -0.25 -2.77 -2.12
C PRO A 46 0.58 -4.07 -2.11
N TRP A 47 1.86 -3.91 -2.34
CA TRP A 47 2.85 -4.96 -2.27
C TRP A 47 3.82 -4.67 -1.13
N ARG A 48 4.29 -5.72 -0.45
CA ARG A 48 5.42 -5.64 0.47
C ARG A 48 6.62 -6.34 -0.14
N LEU A 49 7.73 -5.62 -0.18
CA LEU A 49 9.00 -6.13 -0.62
C LEU A 49 9.78 -6.63 0.60
N TYR A 50 10.24 -7.86 0.52
CA TYR A 50 11.06 -8.49 1.56
C TYR A 50 12.45 -8.77 1.00
N ASP A 51 13.47 -8.49 1.77
CA ASP A 51 14.82 -8.96 1.51
C ASP A 51 14.83 -10.49 1.51
N ARG A 52 15.39 -11.10 0.47
CA ARG A 52 15.32 -12.55 0.27
C ARG A 52 16.16 -13.31 1.29
N GLU A 53 17.29 -12.77 1.72
CA GLU A 53 18.21 -13.43 2.64
C GLU A 53 17.70 -13.34 4.08
N SER A 54 17.39 -12.14 4.56
CA SER A 54 16.96 -11.90 5.94
C SER A 54 15.47 -12.13 6.20
N GLY A 55 14.63 -12.11 5.15
CA GLY A 55 13.18 -12.12 5.26
C GLY A 55 12.59 -10.84 5.85
N LYS A 56 13.38 -9.79 6.02
CA LYS A 56 12.93 -8.50 6.56
C LYS A 56 12.23 -7.66 5.49
N ALA A 57 11.18 -6.94 5.90
CA ALA A 57 10.46 -6.03 5.03
C ALA A 57 11.31 -4.81 4.69
N ILE A 58 11.43 -4.52 3.39
CA ILE A 58 12.22 -3.40 2.86
C ILE A 58 11.36 -2.13 2.79
N ALA A 59 10.21 -2.24 2.11
CA ALA A 59 9.25 -1.18 1.89
C ALA A 59 7.91 -1.78 1.41
N ASP A 60 6.84 -0.99 1.48
CA ASP A 60 5.60 -1.27 0.77
C ASP A 60 5.55 -0.43 -0.51
N VAL A 61 4.97 -0.99 -1.57
CA VAL A 61 4.76 -0.29 -2.85
C VAL A 61 3.30 -0.40 -3.24
N ILE A 62 2.68 0.74 -3.52
CA ILE A 62 1.33 0.77 -4.09
C ILE A 62 1.47 0.87 -5.60
N ALA A 63 0.97 -0.13 -6.32
CA ALA A 63 1.01 -0.22 -7.77
C ALA A 63 -0.40 -0.36 -8.36
N LEU A 64 -0.58 -0.08 -9.64
CA LEU A 64 -1.83 -0.39 -10.35
C LEU A 64 -2.04 -1.91 -10.43
N ASN A 65 -3.28 -2.35 -10.48
CA ASN A 65 -3.61 -3.77 -10.56
C ASN A 65 -3.17 -4.43 -11.89
N THR A 66 -2.85 -3.63 -12.89
CA THR A 66 -2.31 -4.06 -14.19
C THR A 66 -0.81 -4.33 -14.15
N GLU A 67 -0.12 -3.75 -13.17
CA GLU A 67 1.33 -3.89 -13.03
C GLU A 67 1.73 -5.24 -12.43
N LYS A 68 2.89 -5.71 -12.85
CA LYS A 68 3.55 -6.90 -12.30
C LYS A 68 4.94 -6.51 -11.80
N ILE A 69 5.23 -6.83 -10.55
CA ILE A 69 6.58 -6.65 -10.02
C ILE A 69 7.40 -7.89 -10.38
N ASP A 70 8.33 -7.74 -11.32
CA ASP A 70 9.26 -8.79 -11.68
C ASP A 70 10.36 -8.90 -10.61
N GLN A 71 10.40 -10.02 -9.91
CA GLN A 71 11.33 -10.26 -8.82
C GLN A 71 12.71 -10.75 -9.30
N SER A 72 12.86 -11.00 -10.61
CA SER A 72 14.14 -11.37 -11.24
C SER A 72 14.98 -10.18 -11.68
N GLU A 73 14.36 -9.00 -11.77
CA GLU A 73 15.00 -7.76 -12.21
C GLU A 73 15.11 -6.76 -11.05
N PRO A 74 16.08 -5.84 -11.10
CA PRO A 74 16.15 -4.72 -10.16
C PRO A 74 14.87 -3.88 -10.22
N TYR A 75 14.31 -3.54 -9.06
CA TYR A 75 13.09 -2.74 -8.97
C TYR A 75 13.37 -1.42 -8.27
N GLU A 76 13.11 -0.29 -8.94
CA GLU A 76 13.27 1.03 -8.35
C GLU A 76 12.03 1.42 -7.55
N ILE A 77 12.24 1.88 -6.33
CA ILE A 77 11.24 2.47 -5.44
C ILE A 77 11.63 3.90 -5.12
N PHE A 78 10.63 4.75 -4.89
CA PHE A 78 10.86 6.16 -4.55
C PHE A 78 9.76 6.73 -3.67
N ASP A 79 10.15 7.65 -2.81
CA ASP A 79 9.23 8.43 -1.98
C ASP A 79 8.40 9.37 -2.89
N PRO A 80 7.06 9.24 -2.94
CA PRO A 80 6.22 10.06 -3.82
C PRO A 80 6.20 11.54 -3.47
N ASP A 81 6.52 11.90 -2.22
CA ASP A 81 6.60 13.29 -1.75
C ASP A 81 8.00 13.88 -1.94
N HIS A 82 9.02 12.99 -2.08
CA HIS A 82 10.43 13.35 -2.23
C HIS A 82 11.07 12.51 -3.34
N THR A 83 10.69 12.73 -4.58
CA THR A 83 11.03 11.88 -5.73
C THR A 83 12.53 11.70 -6.01
N TRP A 84 13.39 12.53 -5.40
CA TRP A 84 14.85 12.35 -5.42
C TRP A 84 15.36 11.26 -4.47
N LYS A 85 14.55 10.82 -3.50
CA LYS A 85 14.86 9.70 -2.63
C LYS A 85 14.48 8.42 -3.33
N ARG A 86 15.42 7.85 -4.07
CA ARG A 86 15.25 6.63 -4.86
C ARG A 86 16.11 5.51 -4.32
N LYS A 87 15.63 4.29 -4.42
CA LYS A 87 16.37 3.08 -4.07
C LYS A 87 16.09 1.99 -5.10
N VAL A 88 17.13 1.37 -5.60
CA VAL A 88 17.02 0.15 -6.41
C VAL A 88 17.09 -1.05 -5.46
N VAL A 89 16.08 -1.90 -5.50
CA VAL A 89 15.97 -3.12 -4.72
C VAL A 89 16.28 -4.30 -5.64
N THR A 90 17.18 -5.16 -5.20
CA THR A 90 17.58 -6.39 -5.88
C THR A 90 17.39 -7.56 -4.93
N ASP A 91 17.29 -8.77 -5.45
CA ASP A 91 17.16 -10.01 -4.68
C ASP A 91 16.09 -9.97 -3.58
N PHE A 92 14.88 -9.63 -3.99
CA PHE A 92 13.73 -9.45 -3.11
C PHE A 92 12.60 -10.43 -3.39
N ILE A 93 11.64 -10.51 -2.47
CA ILE A 93 10.36 -11.18 -2.64
C ILE A 93 9.26 -10.15 -2.52
N ALA A 94 8.37 -10.05 -3.52
CA ALA A 94 7.20 -9.19 -3.50
C ALA A 94 5.95 -9.99 -3.14
N LYS A 95 5.21 -9.55 -2.11
CA LYS A 95 3.95 -10.17 -1.69
C LYS A 95 2.81 -9.17 -1.75
N LYS A 96 1.69 -9.56 -2.36
CA LYS A 96 0.44 -8.79 -2.31
C LYS A 96 -0.09 -8.79 -0.87
N LEU A 97 -0.48 -7.62 -0.38
CA LEU A 97 -1.04 -7.47 0.96
C LEU A 97 -2.57 -7.63 1.01
N GLN A 98 -3.23 -7.50 -0.13
CA GLN A 98 -4.69 -7.64 -0.21
C GLN A 98 -5.12 -9.10 -0.20
N VAL A 99 -6.19 -9.38 0.54
CA VAL A 99 -6.85 -10.67 0.59
C VAL A 99 -8.29 -10.48 0.08
N LYS A 100 -8.73 -11.40 -0.81
CA LYS A 100 -10.10 -11.36 -1.32
C LYS A 100 -11.07 -11.78 -0.24
N ILE A 101 -12.01 -10.90 0.12
CA ILE A 101 -13.04 -11.14 1.15
C ILE A 101 -14.36 -11.57 0.51
N PHE A 102 -14.76 -10.88 -0.58
CA PHE A 102 -15.97 -11.17 -1.32
C PHE A 102 -15.68 -11.44 -2.79
N GLU A 103 -16.43 -12.33 -3.40
CA GLU A 103 -16.44 -12.61 -4.82
C GLU A 103 -17.85 -12.88 -5.30
N ASN A 104 -18.31 -12.14 -6.32
CA ASN A 104 -19.67 -12.23 -6.87
C ASN A 104 -20.76 -12.16 -5.78
N GLY A 105 -20.61 -11.25 -4.82
CA GLY A 105 -21.54 -11.04 -3.71
C GLY A 105 -21.49 -12.10 -2.60
N LYS A 106 -20.60 -13.09 -2.69
CA LYS A 106 -20.42 -14.13 -1.67
C LYS A 106 -19.12 -13.91 -0.90
N GLN A 107 -19.19 -14.07 0.42
CA GLN A 107 -17.98 -14.08 1.24
C GLN A 107 -17.17 -15.33 0.93
N VAL A 108 -15.92 -15.14 0.53
CA VAL A 108 -14.95 -16.23 0.23
C VAL A 108 -13.84 -16.33 1.28
N TYR A 109 -13.73 -15.33 2.15
CA TYR A 109 -12.75 -15.29 3.24
C TYR A 109 -13.33 -15.90 4.51
N VAL A 110 -12.61 -16.86 5.10
CA VAL A 110 -12.90 -17.40 6.42
C VAL A 110 -12.13 -16.58 7.45
N SER A 111 -12.85 -15.90 8.34
CA SER A 111 -12.22 -15.08 9.37
C SER A 111 -11.41 -15.98 10.33
N PRO A 112 -10.12 -15.67 10.52
CA PRO A 112 -9.29 -16.42 11.46
C PRO A 112 -9.71 -16.17 12.91
N SER A 113 -9.34 -17.08 13.78
CA SER A 113 -9.53 -16.90 15.23
C SER A 113 -8.64 -15.78 15.77
N VAL A 114 -8.98 -15.24 16.95
CA VAL A 114 -8.20 -14.20 17.63
C VAL A 114 -6.74 -14.65 17.86
N LYS A 115 -6.51 -15.93 18.14
CA LYS A 115 -5.16 -16.48 18.33
C LYS A 115 -4.35 -16.48 17.03
N GLU A 116 -4.98 -16.82 15.91
CA GLU A 116 -4.34 -16.78 14.59
C GLU A 116 -4.03 -15.34 14.17
N ILE A 117 -4.95 -14.39 14.44
CA ILE A 117 -4.72 -12.97 14.21
C ILE A 117 -3.53 -12.46 15.04
N ALA A 118 -3.46 -12.83 16.33
CA ALA A 118 -2.36 -12.46 17.21
C ALA A 118 -1.02 -13.02 16.71
N LYS A 119 -1.00 -14.29 16.26
CA LYS A 119 0.18 -14.91 15.66
C LYS A 119 0.61 -14.21 14.38
N TYR A 120 -0.32 -13.97 13.46
CA TYR A 120 -0.06 -13.24 12.22
C TYR A 120 0.53 -11.84 12.50
N ARG A 121 -0.08 -11.11 13.44
CA ARG A 121 0.45 -9.80 13.86
C ARG A 121 1.88 -9.90 14.37
N ALA A 122 2.20 -10.89 15.21
CA ALA A 122 3.54 -11.08 15.73
C ALA A 122 4.55 -11.34 14.62
N GLU A 123 4.22 -12.21 13.67
CA GLU A 123 5.04 -12.52 12.49
C GLU A 123 5.28 -11.28 11.62
N GLN A 124 4.24 -10.46 11.38
CA GLN A 124 4.37 -9.24 10.59
C GLN A 124 5.25 -8.20 11.29
N VAL A 125 5.12 -8.03 12.60
CA VAL A 125 5.98 -7.13 13.37
C VAL A 125 7.43 -7.63 13.40
N ASP A 126 7.62 -8.94 13.53
CA ASP A 126 8.97 -9.52 13.54
C ASP A 126 9.68 -9.40 12.18
N SER A 127 8.93 -9.34 11.09
CA SER A 127 9.48 -9.09 9.77
C SER A 127 10.02 -7.67 9.57
N LEU A 128 9.69 -6.71 10.43
CA LEU A 128 10.24 -5.36 10.37
C LEU A 128 11.66 -5.31 10.97
N TRP A 129 12.47 -4.37 10.47
CA TRP A 129 13.77 -4.06 11.03
C TRP A 129 13.63 -3.48 12.45
N ASP A 130 14.62 -3.72 13.32
CA ASP A 130 14.55 -3.28 14.71
C ASP A 130 14.52 -1.75 14.83
N GLU A 131 15.16 -1.05 13.90
CA GLU A 131 15.16 0.41 13.81
C GLU A 131 13.77 0.98 13.58
N VAL A 132 12.90 0.28 12.85
CA VAL A 132 11.50 0.66 12.63
C VAL A 132 10.64 0.40 13.87
N LYS A 133 10.98 -0.64 14.64
CA LYS A 133 10.23 -1.08 15.82
C LYS A 133 10.56 -0.30 17.10
N ARG A 134 11.60 0.53 17.09
CA ARG A 134 12.00 1.30 18.27
C ARG A 134 10.89 2.18 18.79
N PHE A 135 10.77 2.26 20.10
CA PHE A 135 9.80 3.16 20.73
C PHE A 135 10.24 4.63 20.63
N GLU A 136 11.54 4.88 20.78
CA GLU A 136 12.12 6.22 20.67
C GLU A 136 12.79 6.40 19.31
N ASN A 137 12.45 7.49 18.63
CA ASN A 137 12.98 7.86 17.31
C ASN A 137 13.04 6.69 16.31
N PRO A 138 11.88 6.03 16.02
CA PRO A 138 11.83 4.96 15.04
C PRO A 138 12.23 5.46 13.66
N HIS A 139 12.88 4.62 12.87
CA HIS A 139 13.05 4.91 11.45
C HIS A 139 11.71 4.85 10.76
N THR A 140 11.53 5.73 9.77
CA THR A 140 10.33 5.72 8.93
C THR A 140 10.32 4.46 8.07
N TYR A 141 9.21 3.73 8.11
CA TYR A 141 8.94 2.66 7.15
C TYR A 141 8.29 3.28 5.91
N TYR A 142 8.87 3.02 4.75
CA TYR A 142 8.45 3.66 3.52
C TYR A 142 7.26 2.94 2.88
N VAL A 143 6.31 3.75 2.38
CA VAL A 143 5.22 3.32 1.52
C VAL A 143 5.33 4.13 0.23
N ASP A 144 5.90 3.51 -0.78
CA ASP A 144 6.23 4.13 -2.04
C ASP A 144 5.15 3.87 -3.10
N LEU A 145 5.23 4.55 -4.23
CA LEU A 145 4.38 4.33 -5.38
C LEU A 145 5.19 3.65 -6.50
N SER A 146 4.50 2.89 -7.34
CA SER A 146 5.05 2.53 -8.65
C SER A 146 5.12 3.77 -9.55
N GLU A 147 6.03 3.75 -10.52
CA GLU A 147 6.18 4.84 -11.48
C GLU A 147 4.90 5.04 -12.30
N GLU A 148 4.28 3.94 -12.77
CA GLU A 148 3.03 4.01 -13.53
C GLU A 148 1.88 4.66 -12.73
N LEU A 149 1.74 4.36 -11.45
CA LEU A 149 0.72 4.97 -10.60
C LEU A 149 1.03 6.45 -10.33
N TRP A 150 2.30 6.80 -10.15
CA TRP A 150 2.73 8.17 -9.96
C TRP A 150 2.47 9.01 -11.22
N ASP A 151 2.81 8.48 -12.40
CA ASP A 151 2.57 9.11 -13.70
C ASP A 151 1.08 9.31 -13.96
N LEU A 152 0.26 8.27 -13.75
CA LEU A 152 -1.19 8.36 -13.88
C LEU A 152 -1.78 9.46 -12.99
N ARG A 153 -1.30 9.57 -11.74
CA ARG A 153 -1.74 10.63 -10.84
C ARG A 153 -1.45 12.00 -11.40
N HIS A 154 -0.24 12.22 -11.92
CA HIS A 154 0.20 13.51 -12.44
C HIS A 154 -0.50 13.86 -13.75
N GLU A 155 -0.69 12.88 -14.63
CA GLU A 155 -1.46 13.06 -15.85
C GLU A 155 -2.88 13.56 -15.55
N LEU A 156 -3.58 12.89 -14.64
CA LEU A 156 -4.95 13.29 -14.26
C LEU A 156 -5.01 14.65 -13.57
N LEU A 157 -4.01 15.00 -12.77
CA LEU A 157 -3.93 16.34 -12.17
C LEU A 157 -3.71 17.42 -13.22
N ASN A 158 -2.85 17.17 -14.21
CA ASN A 158 -2.58 18.11 -15.30
C ASN A 158 -3.80 18.30 -16.24
N GLN A 159 -4.63 17.27 -16.40
CA GLN A 159 -5.86 17.38 -17.20
C GLN A 159 -6.96 18.23 -16.52
N LEU A 160 -6.86 18.46 -15.22
CA LEU A 160 -7.87 19.14 -14.42
C LEU A 160 -7.42 20.53 -13.94
N SER A 161 -6.16 20.88 -14.19
CA SER A 161 -5.60 22.23 -13.92
C SER A 161 -5.70 23.10 -15.17
#